data_fc1874b5f4e6b54a5344259d058b6119
#
_entry.id   fc1874b5f4e6b54a5344259d058b6119
#
_cell.length_a   1.000
_cell.length_b   1.000
_cell.length_c   1.000
_cell.angle_alpha   90.00
_cell.angle_beta   90.00
_cell.angle_gamma   90.00
#
_symmetry.space_group_name_H-M   'P 1'
#
loop_
_entity.id
_entity.type
_entity.pdbx_description
1 polymer ?
#
loop_
_entity_poly.entity_id
_entity_poly.type
_entity_poly.pdbx_seq_one_letter_code
_entity_poly.pdbx_strand_id
1 'polypeptide(L)'
;QSGNCLKIVREIHNKIPILGVCLGHQIIGQVFGSKIIQAKKLMHGKTSRIVSKKIGILKNLPKNFEATRYHSLIIDKKTLSKDLEITAETKEGLIMGIKHKKHNVHGVQFHPESIKTKLGIKILKNFIRFKNK
;
A
#
# COMPACT_ATOMS: atom_id res chain seq x y z
N GLN A 1 0.26 -14.33 -14.80
CA GLN A 1 1.28 -13.33 -14.48
C GLN A 1 1.26 -12.92 -13.01
N SER A 2 0.07 -12.66 -12.46
CA SER A 2 -0.03 -12.38 -11.02
C SER A 2 0.44 -13.56 -10.18
N GLY A 3 0.25 -14.79 -10.67
CA GLY A 3 0.73 -15.99 -10.00
C GLY A 3 2.24 -16.01 -9.84
N ASN A 4 2.99 -15.58 -10.85
CA ASN A 4 4.44 -15.48 -10.76
C ASN A 4 4.87 -14.41 -9.78
N CYS A 5 4.18 -13.27 -9.75
CA CYS A 5 4.48 -12.20 -8.79
C CYS A 5 4.20 -12.64 -7.36
N LEU A 6 3.11 -13.37 -7.13
CA LEU A 6 2.80 -13.93 -5.80
C LEU A 6 3.92 -14.84 -5.33
N LYS A 7 4.39 -15.73 -6.22
CA LYS A 7 5.45 -16.65 -5.90
C LYS A 7 6.76 -15.94 -5.56
N ILE A 8 7.12 -14.93 -6.35
CA ILE A 8 8.33 -14.13 -6.11
C ILE A 8 8.26 -13.45 -4.75
N VAL A 9 7.15 -12.79 -4.44
CA VAL A 9 6.99 -12.10 -3.15
C VAL A 9 7.09 -13.09 -1.99
N ARG A 10 6.49 -14.26 -2.11
CA ARG A 10 6.59 -15.29 -1.07
C ARG A 10 8.04 -15.70 -0.81
N GLU A 11 8.84 -15.81 -1.86
CA GLU A 11 10.22 -16.27 -1.73
C GLU A 11 11.16 -15.20 -1.21
N ILE A 12 10.93 -13.92 -1.53
CA ILE A 12 11.91 -12.86 -1.25
C ILE A 12 11.51 -11.89 -0.14
N HIS A 13 10.26 -11.95 0.36
CA HIS A 13 9.76 -10.93 1.30
C HIS A 13 10.58 -10.80 2.59
N ASN A 14 11.26 -11.85 2.99
CA ASN A 14 12.11 -11.84 4.18
C ASN A 14 13.59 -11.64 3.86
N LYS A 15 13.93 -11.39 2.60
CA LYS A 15 15.32 -11.30 2.15
C LYS A 15 15.68 -9.91 1.66
N ILE A 16 14.75 -9.22 1.00
CA ILE A 16 14.98 -7.89 0.44
C ILE A 16 13.81 -6.97 0.75
N PRO A 17 14.04 -5.65 0.78
CA PRO A 17 12.93 -4.69 0.91
C PRO A 17 12.02 -4.75 -0.31
N ILE A 18 10.71 -4.64 -0.09
CA ILE A 18 9.71 -4.66 -1.16
C ILE A 18 8.77 -3.48 -1.00
N LEU A 19 8.56 -2.75 -2.09
CA LEU A 19 7.51 -1.75 -2.19
C LEU A 19 6.56 -2.16 -3.32
N GLY A 20 5.31 -2.46 -2.97
CA GLY A 20 4.27 -2.74 -3.94
C GLY A 20 3.43 -1.51 -4.20
N VAL A 21 3.23 -1.17 -5.46
CA VAL A 21 2.44 -0.02 -5.89
C VAL A 21 1.24 -0.53 -6.68
N CYS A 22 0.05 -0.10 -6.30
CA CYS A 22 -1.21 -0.43 -6.94
C CYS A 22 -1.42 -1.96 -7.03
N LEU A 23 -1.20 -2.58 -8.18
CA LEU A 23 -1.31 -4.04 -8.31
C LEU A 23 -0.32 -4.76 -7.38
N GLY A 24 0.89 -4.23 -7.23
CA GLY A 24 1.89 -4.79 -6.32
C GLY A 24 1.44 -4.77 -4.86
N HIS A 25 0.75 -3.72 -4.46
CA HIS A 25 0.14 -3.62 -3.13
C HIS A 25 -0.90 -4.73 -2.92
N GLN A 26 -1.74 -4.96 -3.92
CA GLN A 26 -2.76 -6.02 -3.87
C GLN A 26 -2.12 -7.41 -3.80
N ILE A 27 -1.04 -7.62 -4.56
CA ILE A 27 -0.29 -8.88 -4.54
C ILE A 27 0.28 -9.14 -3.15
N ILE A 28 0.84 -8.14 -2.50
CA ILE A 28 1.32 -8.26 -1.13
C ILE A 28 0.17 -8.70 -0.21
N GLY A 29 -0.98 -8.05 -0.33
CA GLY A 29 -2.16 -8.44 0.45
C GLY A 29 -2.51 -9.91 0.26
N GLN A 30 -2.54 -10.38 -0.98
CA GLN A 30 -2.87 -11.77 -1.30
C GLN A 30 -1.83 -12.75 -0.77
N VAL A 31 -0.55 -12.43 -0.89
CA VAL A 31 0.53 -13.30 -0.40
C VAL A 31 0.36 -13.63 1.07
N PHE A 32 -0.09 -12.66 1.85
CA PHE A 32 -0.27 -12.84 3.29
C PHE A 32 -1.70 -13.21 3.69
N GLY A 33 -2.55 -13.56 2.70
CA GLY A 33 -3.83 -14.17 2.96
C GLY A 33 -5.05 -13.26 2.89
N SER A 34 -4.87 -12.01 2.50
CA SER A 34 -5.98 -11.08 2.34
C SER A 34 -6.68 -11.29 0.99
N LYS A 35 -7.95 -10.95 0.92
CA LYS A 35 -8.72 -11.01 -0.32
C LYS A 35 -8.74 -9.66 -1.00
N ILE A 36 -8.81 -9.68 -2.32
CA ILE A 36 -8.96 -8.47 -3.13
C ILE A 36 -10.41 -8.43 -3.58
N ILE A 37 -11.06 -7.30 -3.36
CA ILE A 37 -12.46 -7.11 -3.69
C ILE A 37 -12.65 -5.83 -4.51
N GLN A 38 -13.79 -5.72 -5.14
CA GLN A 38 -14.15 -4.50 -5.86
C GLN A 38 -14.72 -3.49 -4.88
N ALA A 39 -14.24 -2.25 -4.94
CA ALA A 39 -14.80 -1.16 -4.16
C ALA A 39 -16.21 -0.85 -4.66
N LYS A 40 -17.08 -0.38 -3.75
CA LYS A 40 -18.48 -0.12 -4.08
C LYS A 40 -18.66 0.96 -5.15
N LYS A 41 -17.73 1.92 -5.22
CA LYS A 41 -17.75 2.98 -6.22
C LYS A 41 -16.55 2.87 -7.12
N LEU A 42 -16.78 2.99 -8.43
CA LEU A 42 -15.70 3.13 -9.39
C LEU A 42 -15.07 4.51 -9.21
N MET A 43 -13.79 4.54 -8.91
CA MET A 43 -13.07 5.78 -8.61
C MET A 43 -12.06 6.13 -9.69
N HIS A 44 -12.34 5.71 -10.92
CA HIS A 44 -11.44 5.92 -12.04
C HIS A 44 -11.19 7.42 -12.28
N GLY A 45 -9.94 7.82 -12.21
CA GLY A 45 -9.52 9.19 -12.47
C GLY A 45 -9.90 10.23 -11.41
N LYS A 46 -10.53 9.81 -10.32
CA LYS A 46 -10.93 10.75 -9.25
C LYS A 46 -9.88 10.78 -8.15
N THR A 47 -9.69 11.95 -7.55
CA THR A 47 -8.84 12.05 -6.38
C THR A 47 -9.63 11.65 -5.14
N SER A 48 -8.91 11.08 -4.18
CA SER A 48 -9.46 10.75 -2.87
C SER A 48 -8.53 11.28 -1.79
N ARG A 49 -9.13 11.71 -0.68
CA ARG A 49 -8.34 12.10 0.49
C ARG A 49 -7.83 10.84 1.17
N ILE A 50 -6.52 10.76 1.31
CA ILE A 50 -5.85 9.68 2.02
C ILE A 50 -5.56 10.16 3.43
N VAL A 51 -5.91 9.33 4.41
CA VAL A 51 -5.62 9.58 5.82
C VAL A 51 -4.49 8.64 6.21
N SER A 52 -3.32 9.22 6.49
CA SER A 52 -2.11 8.48 6.81
C SER A 52 -1.99 8.30 8.32
N LYS A 53 -1.55 7.12 8.73
CA LYS A 53 -1.21 6.87 10.14
C LYS A 53 0.22 7.31 10.48
N LYS A 54 0.95 7.83 9.49
CA LYS A 54 2.29 8.39 9.65
C LYS A 54 3.30 7.38 10.17
N ILE A 55 3.15 6.13 9.76
CA ILE A 55 4.07 5.04 10.12
C ILE A 55 4.68 4.44 8.86
N GLY A 56 5.75 3.68 9.04
CA GLY A 56 6.46 3.03 7.93
C GLY A 56 6.97 4.05 6.93
N ILE A 57 6.72 3.80 5.67
CA ILE A 57 7.19 4.68 4.59
C ILE A 57 6.36 5.97 4.48
N LEU A 58 5.29 6.09 5.25
CA LEU A 58 4.49 7.32 5.30
C LEU A 58 4.91 8.24 6.46
N LYS A 59 5.98 7.88 7.15
CA LYS A 59 6.56 8.70 8.21
C LYS A 59 6.93 10.08 7.66
N ASN A 60 6.63 11.10 8.43
CA ASN A 60 6.92 12.51 8.09
C ASN A 60 6.13 13.06 6.90
N LEU A 61 5.13 12.32 6.40
CA LEU A 61 4.18 12.89 5.46
C LEU A 61 3.04 13.57 6.23
N PRO A 62 2.31 14.49 5.59
CA PRO A 62 1.10 15.05 6.19
C PRO A 62 0.11 13.94 6.54
N LYS A 63 -0.67 14.15 7.60
CA LYS A 63 -1.72 13.20 7.99
C LYS A 63 -2.74 13.00 6.87
N ASN A 64 -3.01 14.06 6.09
CA ASN A 64 -3.97 14.01 4.99
C ASN A 64 -3.29 14.47 3.72
N PHE A 65 -3.53 13.75 2.63
CA PHE A 65 -3.09 14.20 1.30
C PHE A 65 -4.02 13.62 0.24
N GLU A 66 -3.97 14.19 -0.96
CA GLU A 66 -4.80 13.77 -2.07
C GLU A 66 -4.02 12.81 -2.96
N ALA A 67 -4.68 11.78 -3.46
CA ALA A 67 -4.11 10.86 -4.45
C ALA A 67 -5.16 10.48 -5.47
N THR A 68 -4.74 10.34 -6.72
CA THR A 68 -5.62 9.90 -7.79
C THR A 68 -5.77 8.38 -7.70
N ARG A 69 -7.01 7.92 -7.86
CA ARG A 69 -7.34 6.50 -7.84
C ARG A 69 -7.70 6.06 -9.24
N TYR A 70 -7.00 5.03 -9.71
CA TYR A 70 -7.21 4.48 -11.06
C TYR A 70 -7.95 3.15 -11.04
N HIS A 71 -8.05 2.52 -9.87
CA HIS A 71 -8.56 1.16 -9.77
C HIS A 71 -9.73 1.06 -8.81
N SER A 72 -10.63 0.14 -9.14
CA SER A 72 -11.76 -0.18 -8.28
C SER A 72 -11.48 -1.36 -7.34
N LEU A 73 -10.34 -2.03 -7.50
CA LEU A 73 -9.96 -3.17 -6.66
C LEU A 73 -9.18 -2.71 -5.45
N ILE A 74 -9.51 -3.29 -4.29
CA ILE A 74 -8.88 -2.95 -3.01
C ILE A 74 -8.68 -4.21 -2.18
N ILE A 75 -7.82 -4.11 -1.17
CA ILE A 75 -7.69 -5.18 -0.17
C ILE A 75 -8.92 -5.12 0.75
N ASP A 76 -9.58 -6.26 0.93
CA ASP A 76 -10.73 -6.35 1.82
C ASP A 76 -10.27 -6.24 3.28
N LYS A 77 -10.68 -5.17 3.94
CA LYS A 77 -10.31 -4.89 5.33
C LYS A 77 -10.72 -6.02 6.27
N LYS A 78 -11.85 -6.70 5.98
CA LYS A 78 -12.36 -7.80 6.81
C LYS A 78 -11.45 -9.02 6.78
N THR A 79 -10.68 -9.17 5.70
CA THR A 79 -9.78 -10.31 5.52
C THR A 79 -8.32 -9.94 5.71
N LEU A 80 -8.03 -8.72 6.18
CA LEU A 80 -6.65 -8.27 6.34
C LEU A 80 -5.88 -9.25 7.21
N SER A 81 -4.75 -9.72 6.68
CA SER A 81 -3.86 -10.62 7.41
C SER A 81 -3.38 -9.97 8.71
N LYS A 82 -3.28 -10.79 9.77
CA LYS A 82 -2.72 -10.34 11.04
C LYS A 82 -1.24 -9.99 10.96
N ASP A 83 -0.57 -10.42 9.88
CA ASP A 83 0.84 -10.08 9.65
C ASP A 83 1.01 -8.69 9.04
N LEU A 84 -0.09 -8.08 8.60
CA LEU A 84 -0.09 -6.78 7.95
C LEU A 84 -0.72 -5.72 8.84
N GLU A 85 -0.26 -4.50 8.67
CA GLU A 85 -0.76 -3.33 9.38
C GLU A 85 -1.17 -2.28 8.37
N ILE A 86 -2.33 -1.65 8.57
CA ILE A 86 -2.81 -0.56 7.72
C ILE A 86 -1.99 0.68 8.02
N THR A 87 -1.44 1.31 6.98
CA THR A 87 -0.68 2.56 7.12
C THR A 87 -1.45 3.77 6.62
N ALA A 88 -2.44 3.56 5.77
CA ALA A 88 -3.27 4.64 5.24
C ALA A 88 -4.62 4.10 4.78
N GLU A 89 -5.63 4.96 4.86
CA GLU A 89 -6.99 4.63 4.44
C GLU A 89 -7.60 5.85 3.75
N THR A 90 -8.64 5.64 2.93
CA THR A 90 -9.47 6.76 2.53
C THR A 90 -10.33 7.20 3.71
N LYS A 91 -10.99 8.35 3.59
CA LYS A 91 -11.92 8.81 4.61
C LYS A 91 -13.02 7.79 4.89
N GLU A 92 -13.44 7.03 3.87
CA GLU A 92 -14.46 6.00 3.99
C GLU A 92 -13.94 4.68 4.59
N GLY A 93 -12.65 4.58 4.83
CA GLY A 93 -12.05 3.39 5.45
C GLY A 93 -11.53 2.34 4.48
N LEU A 94 -11.36 2.68 3.20
CA LEU A 94 -10.75 1.77 2.24
C LEU A 94 -9.24 1.75 2.43
N ILE A 95 -8.64 0.57 2.43
CA ILE A 95 -7.19 0.42 2.63
C ILE A 95 -6.43 1.03 1.47
N MET A 96 -5.54 1.97 1.77
CA MET A 96 -4.69 2.64 0.79
C MET A 96 -3.21 2.44 1.04
N GLY A 97 -2.84 1.87 2.18
CA GLY A 97 -1.45 1.55 2.49
C GLY A 97 -1.38 0.44 3.51
N ILE A 98 -0.37 -0.42 3.36
CA ILE A 98 -0.10 -1.53 4.28
C ILE A 98 1.40 -1.67 4.50
N LYS A 99 1.76 -2.32 5.59
CA LYS A 99 3.13 -2.79 5.80
C LYS A 99 3.11 -4.10 6.56
N HIS A 100 4.14 -4.92 6.34
CA HIS A 100 4.32 -6.11 7.15
C HIS A 100 4.81 -5.71 8.53
N LYS A 101 4.35 -6.41 9.55
CA LYS A 101 4.73 -6.09 10.94
C LYS A 101 6.18 -6.42 11.26
N LYS A 102 6.76 -7.40 10.57
CA LYS A 102 8.13 -7.88 10.84
C LYS A 102 9.11 -7.60 9.70
N HIS A 103 8.68 -7.78 8.46
CA HIS A 103 9.57 -7.68 7.29
C HIS A 103 9.46 -6.30 6.65
N ASN A 104 10.49 -5.92 5.91
CA ASN A 104 10.54 -4.63 5.20
C ASN A 104 9.74 -4.73 3.89
N VAL A 105 8.43 -4.89 4.04
CA VAL A 105 7.48 -5.04 2.95
C VAL A 105 6.38 -4.01 3.12
N HIS A 106 6.17 -3.17 2.11
CA HIS A 106 5.23 -2.06 2.15
C HIS A 106 4.39 -2.06 0.88
N GLY A 107 3.15 -1.61 0.99
CA GLY A 107 2.26 -1.45 -0.14
C GLY A 107 1.51 -0.13 -0.09
N VAL A 108 1.34 0.49 -1.26
CA VAL A 108 0.46 1.65 -1.41
C VAL A 108 -0.46 1.39 -2.59
N GLN A 109 -1.76 1.63 -2.39
CA GLN A 109 -2.75 1.43 -3.44
C GLN A 109 -2.66 2.52 -4.51
N PHE A 110 -2.26 3.72 -4.12
CA PHE A 110 -2.09 4.84 -5.03
C PHE A 110 -0.70 4.81 -5.66
N HIS A 111 -0.53 5.55 -6.75
CA HIS A 111 0.76 5.73 -7.39
C HIS A 111 1.48 6.93 -6.76
N PRO A 112 2.67 6.75 -6.17
CA PRO A 112 3.40 7.88 -5.58
C PRO A 112 3.67 9.01 -6.58
N GLU A 113 3.86 8.68 -7.84
CA GLU A 113 4.08 9.68 -8.88
C GLU A 113 2.83 10.51 -9.20
N SER A 114 1.65 10.06 -8.78
CA SER A 114 0.36 10.73 -9.02
C SER A 114 -0.04 11.69 -7.91
N ILE A 115 0.74 11.77 -6.84
CA ILE A 115 0.52 12.74 -5.76
C ILE A 115 1.52 13.88 -5.95
N LYS A 116 1.44 14.91 -5.08
CA LYS A 116 2.41 16.02 -5.17
C LYS A 116 3.82 15.45 -5.23
N THR A 117 4.62 15.92 -6.17
CA THR A 117 5.96 15.40 -6.42
C THR A 117 6.79 15.26 -5.15
N LYS A 118 6.76 16.30 -4.28
CA LYS A 118 7.51 16.26 -3.02
C LYS A 118 7.08 15.10 -2.12
N LEU A 119 5.78 14.82 -2.03
CA LEU A 119 5.27 13.74 -1.19
C LEU A 119 5.63 12.38 -1.77
N GLY A 120 5.49 12.22 -3.09
CA GLY A 120 5.84 10.98 -3.76
C GLY A 120 7.31 10.63 -3.60
N ILE A 121 8.19 11.61 -3.80
CA ILE A 121 9.62 11.43 -3.61
C ILE A 121 9.93 11.07 -2.17
N LYS A 122 9.25 11.71 -1.22
CA LYS A 122 9.46 11.43 0.20
C LYS A 122 9.10 9.99 0.57
N ILE A 123 8.01 9.47 0.01
CA ILE A 123 7.62 8.06 0.21
C ILE A 123 8.75 7.15 -0.28
N LEU A 124 9.26 7.38 -1.47
CA LEU A 124 10.33 6.58 -2.04
C LEU A 124 11.61 6.66 -1.22
N LYS A 125 11.98 7.85 -0.77
CA LYS A 125 13.14 8.04 0.11
C LYS A 125 12.95 7.32 1.44
N ASN A 126 11.76 7.41 2.02
CA ASN A 126 11.45 6.72 3.26
C ASN A 126 11.59 5.20 3.09
N PHE A 127 11.12 4.67 1.95
CA PHE A 127 11.27 3.25 1.67
C PHE A 127 12.73 2.82 1.61
N ILE A 128 13.56 3.58 0.88
CA ILE A 128 14.98 3.27 0.74
C ILE A 128 15.69 3.29 2.10
N ARG A 129 15.26 4.17 3.00
CA ARG A 129 15.88 4.37 4.31
C ARG A 129 15.23 3.55 5.43
N PHE A 130 14.10 2.90 5.13
CA PHE A 130 13.34 2.20 6.16
C PHE A 130 14.12 1.00 6.70
N LYS A 131 14.15 0.86 8.02
CA LYS A 131 14.74 -0.29 8.69
C LYS A 131 13.78 -0.78 9.76
N ASN A 132 13.44 -2.05 9.69
CA ASN A 132 12.72 -2.71 10.78
C ASN A 132 13.68 -2.99 11.92
N LYS A 133 13.23 -2.72 13.11
CA LYS A 133 14.02 -3.05 14.31
C LYS A 133 13.57 -4.38 14.88
#